data_ff32ee935c04f5d49dee8d446d4ecde0
#
_entry.id   ff32ee935c04f5d49dee8d446d4ecde0
#
_cell.length_a   1.000
_cell.length_b   1.000
_cell.length_c   1.000
_cell.angle_alpha   90.00
_cell.angle_beta   90.00
_cell.angle_gamma   90.00
#
_symmetry.space_group_name_H-M   'P 1'
#
loop_
_entity.id
_entity.type
_entity.pdbx_description
1 polymer ?
#
loop_
_entity_poly.entity_id
_entity_poly.type
_entity_poly.pdbx_seq_one_letter_code
_entity_poly.pdbx_strand_id
1 'polypeptide(L)'
;MWVVMLGLCAAAVCAQTTTVRGRVEVMGEAKPRETKPGATKPGGTKGRHRSTPSTVVWLTAVPGSGVELTPPAPSQPSPRLVQKSKSFEPHLLVVPAGSMVEFPNRDPFFHNVFSLFEGKRFDLGLYEAGTTRMVRFDRPGISYIFCNIHPEMSAVVITMGTPLYAIATNDGQVTIPNVSYGRYMLHVWSEGMGPETEKPLTREITIGENATSLGVIRVPEATGQSVAHKNKYGRDYDQPTPDSSVYTKQ
;
A
#
# COMPACT_ATOMS: atom_id res chain seq x y z
N MET A 1 18.51 -61.19 -21.99
CA MET A 1 19.00 -59.82 -21.80
C MET A 1 17.85 -59.03 -21.13
N TRP A 2 17.91 -58.87 -19.82
CA TRP A 2 16.84 -58.20 -19.06
C TRP A 2 17.28 -56.75 -18.81
N VAL A 3 16.52 -55.77 -19.36
CA VAL A 3 16.73 -54.35 -19.12
C VAL A 3 15.94 -53.98 -17.88
N VAL A 4 16.64 -53.70 -16.77
CA VAL A 4 16.04 -53.15 -15.56
C VAL A 4 15.88 -51.66 -15.78
N MET A 5 14.64 -51.16 -15.97
CA MET A 5 14.32 -49.75 -15.92
C MET A 5 14.31 -49.27 -14.46
N LEU A 6 15.33 -48.54 -14.03
CA LEU A 6 15.29 -47.78 -12.79
C LEU A 6 14.39 -46.57 -13.00
N GLY A 7 13.18 -46.61 -12.44
CA GLY A 7 12.32 -45.44 -12.34
C GLY A 7 12.86 -44.48 -11.29
N LEU A 8 13.39 -43.30 -11.71
CA LEU A 8 13.65 -42.20 -10.81
C LEU A 8 12.33 -41.66 -10.29
N CYS A 9 11.96 -42.03 -9.06
CA CYS A 9 10.89 -41.37 -8.33
C CYS A 9 11.43 -40.01 -7.84
N ALA A 10 11.14 -38.94 -8.56
CA ALA A 10 11.39 -37.58 -8.09
C ALA A 10 10.42 -37.33 -6.91
N ALA A 11 10.92 -37.41 -5.69
CA ALA A 11 10.19 -37.01 -4.50
C ALA A 11 9.93 -35.48 -4.62
N ALA A 12 8.69 -35.08 -4.81
CA ALA A 12 8.28 -33.69 -4.70
C ALA A 12 8.57 -33.26 -3.26
N VAL A 13 9.61 -32.46 -3.08
CA VAL A 13 9.88 -31.80 -1.80
C VAL A 13 8.73 -30.80 -1.59
N CYS A 14 7.77 -31.19 -0.75
CA CYS A 14 6.70 -30.29 -0.33
C CYS A 14 7.35 -29.16 0.47
N ALA A 15 7.44 -27.97 -0.11
CA ALA A 15 8.00 -26.81 0.57
C ALA A 15 7.16 -26.53 1.81
N GLN A 16 7.79 -26.56 2.99
CA GLN A 16 7.11 -26.22 4.24
C GLN A 16 6.74 -24.73 4.22
N THR A 17 5.49 -24.43 4.50
CA THR A 17 4.96 -23.06 4.56
C THR A 17 4.47 -22.74 5.96
N THR A 18 4.48 -21.46 6.28
CA THR A 18 3.99 -20.93 7.55
C THR A 18 3.23 -19.62 7.35
N THR A 19 2.57 -19.16 8.40
CA THR A 19 2.00 -17.82 8.47
C THR A 19 2.93 -16.92 9.25
N VAL A 20 3.40 -15.87 8.60
CA VAL A 20 4.30 -14.87 9.20
C VAL A 20 3.46 -13.73 9.78
N ARG A 21 3.80 -13.31 11.01
CA ARG A 21 3.08 -12.27 11.73
C ARG A 21 4.01 -11.16 12.18
N GLY A 22 3.47 -9.93 12.24
CA GLY A 22 4.17 -8.76 12.76
C GLY A 22 3.19 -7.73 13.29
N ARG A 23 3.74 -6.68 13.89
CA ARG A 23 2.96 -5.53 14.38
C ARG A 23 3.59 -4.23 13.94
N VAL A 24 2.80 -3.35 13.38
CA VAL A 24 3.18 -1.97 13.07
C VAL A 24 2.92 -1.09 14.29
N GLU A 25 3.90 -0.30 14.68
CA GLU A 25 3.79 0.72 15.74
C GLU A 25 4.26 2.07 15.19
N VAL A 26 3.53 3.13 15.54
CA VAL A 26 3.90 4.49 15.15
C VAL A 26 5.00 5.01 16.06
N MET A 27 6.09 5.54 15.49
CA MET A 27 7.17 6.17 16.25
C MET A 27 6.63 7.43 16.93
N GLY A 28 6.85 7.56 18.26
CA GLY A 28 6.38 8.71 19.04
C GLY A 28 5.15 8.41 19.90
N GLU A 29 4.55 7.24 19.81
CA GLU A 29 3.60 6.78 20.83
C GLU A 29 4.35 6.52 22.14
N ALA A 30 4.20 7.45 23.09
CA ALA A 30 4.64 7.19 24.46
C ALA A 30 3.87 5.97 25.00
N LYS A 31 4.59 4.96 25.50
CA LYS A 31 3.97 3.86 26.26
C LYS A 31 2.96 4.45 27.24
N PRO A 32 1.80 3.81 27.46
CA PRO A 32 0.86 4.23 28.48
C PRO A 32 1.64 4.42 29.79
N ARG A 33 1.63 5.64 30.30
CA ARG A 33 2.26 5.95 31.59
C ARG A 33 1.53 5.12 32.62
N GLU A 34 2.19 4.16 33.23
CA GLU A 34 1.64 3.46 34.40
C GLU A 34 1.21 4.53 35.41
N THR A 35 -0.08 4.72 35.53
CA THR A 35 -0.66 5.62 36.51
C THR A 35 -0.48 4.98 37.87
N LYS A 36 0.43 5.56 38.69
CA LYS A 36 0.44 5.28 40.11
C LYS A 36 -0.95 5.55 40.71
N PRO A 37 -1.47 4.65 41.54
CA PRO A 37 -2.79 4.86 42.16
C PRO A 37 -2.72 6.05 43.11
N GLY A 38 -3.53 7.10 42.84
CA GLY A 38 -3.70 8.19 43.73
C GLY A 38 -3.74 9.59 43.15
N ALA A 39 -4.51 9.84 42.04
CA ALA A 39 -4.87 11.21 41.68
C ALA A 39 -6.20 11.21 40.91
N THR A 40 -7.27 11.41 41.66
CA THR A 40 -8.60 11.75 41.17
C THR A 40 -8.61 13.15 40.58
N LYS A 41 -8.82 13.28 39.25
CA LYS A 41 -9.42 14.46 38.62
C LYS A 41 -10.39 14.00 37.50
N PRO A 42 -11.66 14.40 37.53
CA PRO A 42 -12.61 14.11 36.49
C PRO A 42 -12.45 15.14 35.37
N GLY A 43 -11.88 14.70 34.26
CA GLY A 43 -11.78 15.47 33.05
C GLY A 43 -11.52 14.46 31.92
N GLY A 44 -12.61 13.92 31.34
CA GLY A 44 -12.53 12.91 30.30
C GLY A 44 -11.93 13.45 29.03
N THR A 45 -10.63 13.38 28.86
CA THR A 45 -10.02 13.34 27.54
C THR A 45 -10.20 11.92 27.02
N LYS A 46 -11.21 11.72 26.16
CA LYS A 46 -11.28 10.53 25.30
C LYS A 46 -9.93 10.43 24.60
N GLY A 47 -9.12 9.45 24.98
CA GLY A 47 -7.91 9.11 24.27
C GLY A 47 -8.28 8.95 22.79
N ARG A 48 -7.77 9.84 21.93
CA ARG A 48 -7.85 9.64 20.48
C ARG A 48 -7.02 8.38 20.23
N HIS A 49 -7.70 7.26 19.99
CA HIS A 49 -7.09 6.13 19.30
C HIS A 49 -6.65 6.66 17.93
N ARG A 50 -5.36 6.96 17.80
CA ARG A 50 -4.77 7.26 16.51
C ARG A 50 -4.79 5.95 15.73
N SER A 51 -5.48 5.93 14.62
CA SER A 51 -5.42 4.81 13.69
C SER A 51 -4.00 4.66 13.16
N THR A 52 -3.52 3.44 13.06
CA THR A 52 -2.26 3.14 12.37
C THR A 52 -2.32 3.71 10.95
N PRO A 53 -1.30 4.43 10.46
CA PRO A 53 -1.29 4.91 9.08
C PRO A 53 -1.38 3.74 8.12
N SER A 54 -1.95 3.97 6.94
CA SER A 54 -2.02 2.96 5.88
C SER A 54 -0.62 2.39 5.65
N THR A 55 -0.43 1.12 6.00
CA THR A 55 0.88 0.46 5.94
C THR A 55 0.77 -0.84 5.19
N VAL A 56 1.66 -1.07 4.23
CA VAL A 56 1.76 -2.30 3.46
C VAL A 56 3.13 -2.93 3.70
N VAL A 57 3.11 -4.23 3.97
CA VAL A 57 4.31 -5.04 4.22
C VAL A 57 4.33 -6.16 3.19
N TRP A 58 5.46 -6.39 2.54
CA TRP A 58 5.60 -7.49 1.58
C TRP A 58 6.98 -8.12 1.61
N LEU A 59 7.05 -9.34 1.08
CA LEU A 59 8.27 -10.14 0.99
C LEU A 59 8.61 -10.40 -0.48
N THR A 60 9.88 -10.22 -0.83
CA THR A 60 10.44 -10.70 -2.10
C THR A 60 11.54 -11.72 -1.83
N ALA A 61 11.72 -12.69 -2.72
CA ALA A 61 12.79 -13.66 -2.57
C ALA A 61 14.16 -12.99 -2.69
N VAL A 62 15.10 -13.37 -1.82
CA VAL A 62 16.51 -12.97 -1.98
C VAL A 62 17.11 -13.72 -3.17
N PRO A 63 17.78 -13.07 -4.11
CA PRO A 63 18.44 -13.76 -5.23
C PRO A 63 19.34 -14.89 -4.74
N GLY A 64 19.22 -16.08 -5.33
CA GLY A 64 20.01 -17.25 -4.96
C GLY A 64 19.58 -17.94 -3.65
N SER A 65 18.47 -17.56 -3.04
CA SER A 65 17.95 -18.19 -1.82
C SER A 65 17.25 -19.55 -2.05
N GLY A 66 17.00 -19.91 -3.29
CA GLY A 66 16.21 -21.10 -3.65
C GLY A 66 14.70 -20.91 -3.46
N VAL A 67 14.25 -19.71 -3.03
CA VAL A 67 12.85 -19.38 -2.93
C VAL A 67 12.34 -18.92 -4.29
N GLU A 68 11.34 -19.61 -4.81
CA GLU A 68 10.64 -19.21 -6.03
C GLU A 68 9.25 -18.68 -5.67
N LEU A 69 8.94 -17.49 -6.15
CA LEU A 69 7.62 -16.87 -5.97
C LEU A 69 6.93 -16.76 -7.32
N THR A 70 5.77 -17.38 -7.44
CA THR A 70 4.91 -17.17 -8.60
C THR A 70 4.23 -15.80 -8.49
N PRO A 71 4.42 -14.89 -9.45
CA PRO A 71 3.71 -13.62 -9.45
C PRO A 71 2.19 -13.86 -9.39
N PRO A 72 1.45 -13.06 -8.60
CA PRO A 72 0.00 -13.21 -8.54
C PRO A 72 -0.63 -12.84 -9.88
N ALA A 73 -1.72 -13.53 -10.23
CA ALA A 73 -2.49 -13.20 -11.43
C ALA A 73 -3.10 -11.80 -11.32
N PRO A 74 -3.27 -11.08 -12.44
CA PRO A 74 -3.98 -9.80 -12.45
C PRO A 74 -5.37 -9.92 -11.82
N SER A 75 -5.78 -8.87 -11.10
CA SER A 75 -7.09 -8.85 -10.43
C SER A 75 -8.26 -8.98 -11.41
N GLN A 76 -9.22 -9.82 -11.04
CA GLN A 76 -10.51 -9.96 -11.74
C GLN A 76 -11.63 -10.03 -10.68
N PRO A 77 -12.68 -9.22 -10.77
CA PRO A 77 -12.87 -8.10 -11.71
C PRO A 77 -11.83 -6.98 -11.50
N SER A 78 -11.77 -6.05 -12.46
CA SER A 78 -10.85 -4.89 -12.37
C SER A 78 -11.08 -4.10 -11.10
N PRO A 79 -10.03 -3.84 -10.31
CA PRO A 79 -10.12 -2.97 -9.14
C PRO A 79 -10.48 -1.53 -9.53
N ARG A 80 -11.07 -0.80 -8.61
CA ARG A 80 -11.60 0.54 -8.86
C ARG A 80 -11.00 1.55 -7.90
N LEU A 81 -10.60 2.69 -8.41
CA LEU A 81 -10.23 3.89 -7.66
C LEU A 81 -11.22 4.99 -8.01
N VAL A 82 -12.29 5.07 -7.22
CA VAL A 82 -13.47 5.90 -7.52
C VAL A 82 -13.20 7.35 -7.11
N GLN A 83 -13.54 8.29 -7.98
CA GLN A 83 -13.58 9.72 -7.64
C GLN A 83 -14.98 10.06 -7.16
N LYS A 84 -15.06 10.49 -5.89
CA LYS A 84 -16.32 10.84 -5.25
C LYS A 84 -16.08 11.85 -4.13
N SER A 85 -16.90 12.89 -4.08
CA SER A 85 -16.83 13.97 -3.09
C SER A 85 -15.43 14.63 -3.03
N LYS A 86 -14.80 14.85 -4.18
CA LYS A 86 -13.42 15.35 -4.33
C LYS A 86 -12.39 14.50 -3.57
N SER A 87 -12.57 13.19 -3.61
CA SER A 87 -11.67 12.20 -2.98
C SER A 87 -11.51 10.99 -3.86
N PHE A 88 -10.46 10.20 -3.64
CA PHE A 88 -10.32 8.86 -4.20
C PHE A 88 -10.72 7.82 -3.16
N GLU A 89 -11.55 6.88 -3.56
CA GLU A 89 -12.00 5.74 -2.73
C GLU A 89 -11.70 4.40 -3.43
N PRO A 90 -10.91 3.52 -2.79
CA PRO A 90 -10.18 3.68 -1.54
C PRO A 90 -8.97 4.63 -1.68
N HIS A 91 -8.45 5.19 -0.57
CA HIS A 91 -7.22 5.99 -0.59
C HIS A 91 -5.96 5.15 -0.90
N LEU A 92 -5.92 3.91 -0.45
CA LEU A 92 -4.86 2.93 -0.74
C LEU A 92 -5.45 1.74 -1.50
N LEU A 93 -4.88 1.43 -2.67
CA LEU A 93 -5.24 0.28 -3.47
C LEU A 93 -3.99 -0.57 -3.73
N VAL A 94 -4.04 -1.86 -3.40
CA VAL A 94 -2.97 -2.82 -3.68
C VAL A 94 -3.44 -3.78 -4.75
N VAL A 95 -2.66 -3.92 -5.84
CA VAL A 95 -3.03 -4.75 -6.99
C VAL A 95 -1.84 -5.59 -7.47
N PRO A 96 -2.06 -6.79 -8.02
CA PRO A 96 -1.05 -7.53 -8.74
C PRO A 96 -0.55 -6.80 -9.98
N ALA A 97 0.72 -6.99 -10.35
CA ALA A 97 1.26 -6.51 -11.61
C ALA A 97 0.46 -7.09 -12.80
N GLY A 98 0.22 -6.26 -13.81
CA GLY A 98 -0.62 -6.59 -14.96
C GLY A 98 -2.10 -6.26 -14.81
N SER A 99 -2.56 -5.87 -13.60
CA SER A 99 -3.97 -5.51 -13.36
C SER A 99 -4.38 -4.24 -14.11
N MET A 100 -5.61 -4.25 -14.62
CA MET A 100 -6.30 -3.04 -15.09
C MET A 100 -7.03 -2.41 -13.91
N VAL A 101 -6.82 -1.12 -13.68
CA VAL A 101 -7.53 -0.36 -12.65
C VAL A 101 -8.47 0.63 -13.33
N GLU A 102 -9.71 0.64 -12.87
CA GLU A 102 -10.75 1.56 -13.30
C GLU A 102 -10.74 2.84 -12.45
N PHE A 103 -10.91 3.98 -13.11
CA PHE A 103 -11.02 5.31 -12.51
C PHE A 103 -12.38 5.94 -12.84
N PRO A 104 -13.48 5.49 -12.21
CA PRO A 104 -14.79 6.08 -12.45
C PRO A 104 -14.93 7.44 -11.78
N ASN A 105 -15.41 8.44 -12.50
CA ASN A 105 -15.80 9.73 -11.97
C ASN A 105 -17.28 9.70 -11.53
N ARG A 106 -17.52 9.74 -10.23
CA ARG A 106 -18.86 9.78 -9.63
C ARG A 106 -19.27 11.15 -9.10
N ASP A 107 -18.39 12.14 -9.23
CA ASP A 107 -18.72 13.52 -8.94
C ASP A 107 -19.49 14.16 -10.12
N PRO A 108 -20.30 15.19 -9.87
CA PRO A 108 -21.05 15.88 -10.92
C PRO A 108 -20.22 16.89 -11.73
N PHE A 109 -18.91 16.83 -11.63
CA PHE A 109 -17.96 17.73 -12.30
C PHE A 109 -16.75 16.97 -12.85
N PHE A 110 -15.90 17.67 -13.59
CA PHE A 110 -14.72 17.11 -14.21
C PHE A 110 -13.61 16.79 -13.20
N HIS A 111 -12.81 15.78 -13.54
CA HIS A 111 -11.55 15.46 -12.90
C HIS A 111 -10.44 15.24 -13.93
N ASN A 112 -9.18 15.38 -13.52
CA ASN A 112 -8.03 14.97 -14.30
C ASN A 112 -7.09 14.16 -13.39
N VAL A 113 -7.09 12.86 -13.57
CA VAL A 113 -6.27 11.93 -12.78
C VAL A 113 -4.92 11.72 -13.46
N PHE A 114 -3.86 11.83 -12.69
CA PHE A 114 -2.51 11.63 -13.17
C PHE A 114 -1.58 11.02 -12.12
N SER A 115 -0.45 10.47 -12.57
CA SER A 115 0.68 10.04 -11.74
C SER A 115 1.98 10.32 -12.49
N LEU A 116 2.94 10.99 -11.84
CA LEU A 116 4.23 11.39 -12.44
C LEU A 116 5.44 10.76 -11.77
N PHE A 117 5.24 10.07 -10.63
CA PHE A 117 6.31 9.54 -9.81
C PHE A 117 6.71 8.11 -10.23
N GLU A 118 7.68 7.53 -9.52
CA GLU A 118 8.10 6.14 -9.64
C GLU A 118 6.88 5.22 -9.65
N GLY A 119 6.92 4.10 -10.34
CA GLY A 119 5.77 3.24 -10.57
C GLY A 119 5.15 3.48 -11.95
N LYS A 120 3.83 3.61 -12.03
CA LYS A 120 3.13 3.86 -13.30
C LYS A 120 2.93 5.35 -13.55
N ARG A 121 3.53 5.87 -14.63
CA ARG A 121 3.29 7.25 -15.08
C ARG A 121 2.15 7.28 -16.08
N PHE A 122 1.18 8.17 -15.88
CA PHE A 122 0.08 8.41 -16.79
C PHE A 122 -0.61 9.76 -16.53
N ASP A 123 -1.37 10.22 -17.50
CA ASP A 123 -2.30 11.35 -17.41
C ASP A 123 -3.55 10.98 -18.20
N LEU A 124 -4.70 10.91 -17.53
CA LEU A 124 -5.97 10.55 -18.15
C LEU A 124 -6.67 11.70 -18.87
N GLY A 125 -6.07 12.90 -18.79
CA GLY A 125 -6.72 14.10 -19.26
C GLY A 125 -7.93 14.49 -18.41
N LEU A 126 -8.62 15.52 -18.82
CA LEU A 126 -9.86 15.95 -18.19
C LEU A 126 -11.02 15.04 -18.67
N TYR A 127 -11.85 14.55 -17.76
CA TYR A 127 -13.03 13.75 -18.11
C TYR A 127 -14.22 14.01 -17.18
N GLU A 128 -15.39 13.88 -17.76
CA GLU A 128 -16.67 14.29 -17.20
C GLU A 128 -17.28 13.29 -16.20
N ALA A 129 -18.30 13.75 -15.50
CA ALA A 129 -19.15 12.94 -14.63
C ALA A 129 -19.67 11.68 -15.33
N GLY A 130 -19.73 10.57 -14.59
CA GLY A 130 -20.23 9.28 -15.08
C GLY A 130 -19.24 8.51 -15.98
N THR A 131 -18.15 9.13 -16.42
CA THR A 131 -17.13 8.48 -17.27
C THR A 131 -16.18 7.63 -16.44
N THR A 132 -15.70 6.53 -17.00
CA THR A 132 -14.66 5.67 -16.43
C THR A 132 -13.47 5.64 -17.38
N ARG A 133 -12.28 5.85 -16.83
CA ARG A 133 -11.01 5.65 -17.53
C ARG A 133 -10.31 4.43 -16.95
N MET A 134 -9.36 3.84 -17.69
CA MET A 134 -8.67 2.63 -17.28
C MET A 134 -7.17 2.78 -17.46
N VAL A 135 -6.39 2.24 -16.51
CA VAL A 135 -4.93 2.20 -16.58
C VAL A 135 -4.44 0.80 -16.24
N ARG A 136 -3.51 0.29 -17.03
CA ARG A 136 -2.83 -0.97 -16.75
C ARG A 136 -1.60 -0.72 -15.88
N PHE A 137 -1.52 -1.35 -14.72
CA PHE A 137 -0.37 -1.33 -13.81
C PHE A 137 0.49 -2.57 -14.09
N ASP A 138 1.40 -2.46 -15.01
CA ASP A 138 2.14 -3.56 -15.64
C ASP A 138 3.42 -3.97 -14.89
N ARG A 139 3.93 -3.15 -13.98
CA ARG A 139 5.16 -3.40 -13.24
C ARG A 139 5.00 -3.13 -11.75
N PRO A 140 5.67 -3.91 -10.87
CA PRO A 140 5.71 -3.61 -9.43
C PRO A 140 6.22 -2.20 -9.16
N GLY A 141 5.65 -1.55 -8.15
CA GLY A 141 6.03 -0.21 -7.72
C GLY A 141 4.90 0.54 -7.04
N ILE A 142 5.23 1.73 -6.53
CA ILE A 142 4.31 2.62 -5.83
C ILE A 142 3.98 3.79 -6.74
N SER A 143 2.71 4.00 -6.99
CA SER A 143 2.20 5.10 -7.82
C SER A 143 1.35 6.03 -6.97
N TYR A 144 1.78 7.27 -6.86
CA TYR A 144 1.00 8.33 -6.20
C TYR A 144 0.06 8.94 -7.24
N ILE A 145 -1.23 8.93 -6.93
CA ILE A 145 -2.32 9.34 -7.82
C ILE A 145 -2.85 10.67 -7.33
N PHE A 146 -3.02 11.64 -8.23
CA PHE A 146 -3.47 12.97 -7.92
C PHE A 146 -4.52 13.46 -8.91
N CYS A 147 -5.27 14.49 -8.51
CA CYS A 147 -6.12 15.25 -9.42
C CYS A 147 -5.46 16.60 -9.74
N ASN A 148 -5.41 16.96 -11.03
CA ASN A 148 -4.75 18.21 -11.48
C ASN A 148 -5.54 19.48 -11.15
N ILE A 149 -6.79 19.36 -10.74
CA ILE A 149 -7.67 20.51 -10.45
C ILE A 149 -8.17 20.56 -9.00
N HIS A 150 -7.93 19.50 -8.23
CA HIS A 150 -8.30 19.44 -6.81
C HIS A 150 -7.08 19.00 -6.00
N PRO A 151 -6.35 19.96 -5.40
CA PRO A 151 -5.06 19.69 -4.74
C PRO A 151 -5.18 18.75 -3.52
N GLU A 152 -6.36 18.65 -2.94
CA GLU A 152 -6.64 17.75 -1.81
C GLU A 152 -6.84 16.29 -2.21
N MET A 153 -7.03 16.00 -3.51
CA MET A 153 -7.30 14.65 -3.99
C MET A 153 -6.00 13.88 -4.24
N SER A 154 -5.72 12.93 -3.37
CA SER A 154 -4.60 12.00 -3.51
C SER A 154 -5.00 10.57 -3.18
N ALA A 155 -4.29 9.60 -3.76
CA ALA A 155 -4.37 8.19 -3.44
C ALA A 155 -3.04 7.50 -3.76
N VAL A 156 -2.92 6.24 -3.33
CA VAL A 156 -1.75 5.42 -3.61
C VAL A 156 -2.18 4.10 -4.22
N VAL A 157 -1.55 3.73 -5.33
CA VAL A 157 -1.68 2.39 -5.92
C VAL A 157 -0.34 1.68 -5.78
N ILE A 158 -0.32 0.58 -5.02
CA ILE A 158 0.85 -0.28 -4.88
C ILE A 158 0.68 -1.50 -5.75
N THR A 159 1.55 -1.65 -6.74
CA THR A 159 1.54 -2.77 -7.67
C THR A 159 2.50 -3.85 -7.16
N MET A 160 1.98 -5.03 -6.89
CA MET A 160 2.72 -6.16 -6.31
C MET A 160 3.22 -7.13 -7.36
N GLY A 161 4.51 -7.48 -7.26
CA GLY A 161 5.12 -8.59 -8.01
C GLY A 161 5.19 -9.90 -7.22
N THR A 162 4.68 -9.91 -5.99
CA THR A 162 4.70 -11.05 -5.08
C THR A 162 3.30 -11.28 -4.48
N PRO A 163 2.90 -12.54 -4.23
CA PRO A 163 1.67 -12.83 -3.50
C PRO A 163 1.82 -12.64 -1.97
N LEU A 164 3.06 -12.48 -1.49
CA LEU A 164 3.39 -12.43 -0.06
C LEU A 164 3.34 -10.99 0.45
N TYR A 165 2.15 -10.47 0.69
CA TYR A 165 1.96 -9.14 1.26
C TYR A 165 0.78 -9.09 2.23
N ALA A 166 0.76 -8.06 3.06
CA ALA A 166 -0.37 -7.73 3.92
C ALA A 166 -0.51 -6.21 4.05
N ILE A 167 -1.75 -5.75 4.19
CA ILE A 167 -2.07 -4.39 4.64
C ILE A 167 -2.26 -4.49 6.15
N ALA A 168 -1.59 -3.63 6.91
CA ALA A 168 -1.75 -3.60 8.35
C ALA A 168 -3.21 -3.25 8.72
N THR A 169 -3.74 -3.93 9.72
CA THR A 169 -5.05 -3.61 10.29
C THR A 169 -4.99 -2.29 11.08
N ASN A 170 -6.14 -1.73 11.44
CA ASN A 170 -6.22 -0.47 12.18
C ASN A 170 -5.51 -0.52 13.56
N ASP A 171 -5.35 -1.72 14.12
CA ASP A 171 -4.59 -1.99 15.34
C ASP A 171 -3.14 -2.42 15.08
N GLY A 172 -2.68 -2.28 13.85
CA GLY A 172 -1.30 -2.50 13.41
C GLY A 172 -0.91 -3.95 13.17
N GLN A 173 -1.84 -4.90 13.18
CA GLN A 173 -1.51 -6.31 12.93
C GLN A 173 -1.18 -6.54 11.45
N VAL A 174 -0.14 -7.35 11.21
CA VAL A 174 0.29 -7.80 9.89
C VAL A 174 0.31 -9.33 9.89
N THR A 175 -0.33 -9.94 8.88
CA THR A 175 -0.36 -11.39 8.73
C THR A 175 -0.18 -11.76 7.25
N ILE A 176 0.90 -12.46 6.93
CA ILE A 176 1.21 -12.96 5.59
C ILE A 176 1.14 -14.49 5.63
N PRO A 177 0.14 -15.11 5.01
CA PRO A 177 -0.02 -16.56 4.98
C PRO A 177 0.85 -17.20 3.89
N ASN A 178 1.00 -18.53 3.97
CA ASN A 178 1.61 -19.37 2.94
C ASN A 178 3.03 -18.99 2.56
N VAL A 179 3.84 -18.51 3.51
CA VAL A 179 5.24 -18.16 3.30
C VAL A 179 6.08 -19.44 3.41
N SER A 180 6.78 -19.83 2.35
CA SER A 180 7.74 -20.92 2.36
C SER A 180 8.94 -20.61 3.25
N TYR A 181 9.58 -21.60 3.82
CA TYR A 181 10.84 -21.39 4.54
C TYR A 181 11.93 -20.93 3.59
N GLY A 182 12.71 -19.92 4.00
CA GLY A 182 13.77 -19.36 3.17
C GLY A 182 14.14 -17.94 3.55
N ARG A 183 14.99 -17.31 2.70
CA ARG A 183 15.46 -15.93 2.88
C ARG A 183 14.68 -14.98 2.00
N TYR A 184 14.24 -13.90 2.61
CA TYR A 184 13.41 -12.87 1.97
C TYR A 184 13.96 -11.48 2.25
N MET A 185 13.71 -10.58 1.32
CA MET A 185 13.78 -9.15 1.58
C MET A 185 12.40 -8.71 2.09
N LEU A 186 12.34 -8.21 3.31
CA LEU A 186 11.18 -7.54 3.88
C LEU A 186 11.16 -6.10 3.39
N HIS A 187 10.01 -5.67 2.88
CA HIS A 187 9.75 -4.30 2.47
C HIS A 187 8.57 -3.74 3.26
N VAL A 188 8.61 -2.46 3.54
CA VAL A 188 7.55 -1.74 4.26
C VAL A 188 7.31 -0.41 3.57
N TRP A 189 6.07 -0.15 3.24
CA TRP A 189 5.59 1.17 2.89
C TRP A 189 4.55 1.62 3.90
N SER A 190 4.62 2.86 4.34
CA SER A 190 3.61 3.46 5.21
C SER A 190 3.34 4.88 4.75
N GLU A 191 2.09 5.31 4.88
CA GLU A 191 1.70 6.67 4.56
C GLU A 191 2.53 7.68 5.37
N GLY A 192 3.03 8.72 4.69
CA GLY A 192 3.93 9.71 5.29
C GLY A 192 5.41 9.32 5.32
N MET A 193 5.78 8.10 4.88
CA MET A 193 7.18 7.73 4.69
C MET A 193 7.76 8.38 3.43
N GLY A 194 8.97 8.93 3.57
CA GLY A 194 9.80 9.30 2.44
C GLY A 194 10.91 8.27 2.16
N PRO A 195 11.67 8.42 1.06
CA PRO A 195 12.74 7.48 0.68
C PRO A 195 13.77 7.23 1.80
N GLU A 196 14.04 8.25 2.62
CA GLU A 196 15.02 8.16 3.72
C GLU A 196 14.51 7.32 4.90
N THR A 197 13.20 7.21 5.08
CA THR A 197 12.57 6.40 6.14
C THR A 197 12.22 5.00 5.68
N GLU A 198 12.07 4.79 4.37
CA GLU A 198 11.77 3.49 3.76
C GLU A 198 12.99 2.56 3.76
N LYS A 199 14.17 3.06 3.38
CA LYS A 199 15.41 2.28 3.29
C LYS A 199 15.78 1.54 4.58
N PRO A 200 15.74 2.16 5.77
CA PRO A 200 16.09 1.46 7.03
C PRO A 200 15.13 0.32 7.40
N LEU A 201 13.90 0.34 6.89
CA LEU A 201 12.91 -0.70 7.16
C LEU A 201 13.02 -1.88 6.18
N THR A 202 13.63 -1.66 5.02
CA THR A 202 13.92 -2.73 4.06
C THR A 202 15.12 -3.53 4.56
N ARG A 203 14.92 -4.83 4.83
CA ARG A 203 15.96 -5.71 5.38
C ARG A 203 15.77 -7.15 4.97
N GLU A 204 16.87 -7.89 4.95
CA GLU A 204 16.83 -9.35 4.79
C GLU A 204 16.32 -10.01 6.08
N ILE A 205 15.47 -11.03 5.91
CA ILE A 205 14.95 -11.88 6.97
C ILE A 205 14.99 -13.34 6.56
N THR A 206 15.08 -14.22 7.55
CA THR A 206 14.95 -15.68 7.34
C THR A 206 13.65 -16.17 7.97
N ILE A 207 12.86 -16.90 7.21
CA ILE A 207 11.63 -17.55 7.66
C ILE A 207 11.91 -19.05 7.80
N GLY A 208 11.53 -19.63 8.92
CA GLY A 208 11.73 -21.03 9.24
C GLY A 208 10.82 -21.46 10.39
N GLU A 209 10.95 -22.69 10.84
CA GLU A 209 10.09 -23.29 11.88
C GLU A 209 9.99 -22.42 13.15
N ASN A 210 11.13 -21.87 13.60
CA ASN A 210 11.23 -21.03 14.80
C ASN A 210 11.38 -19.54 14.49
N ALA A 211 11.19 -19.11 13.22
CA ALA A 211 11.40 -17.74 12.75
C ALA A 211 10.20 -17.30 11.90
N THR A 212 9.02 -17.18 12.53
CA THR A 212 7.74 -16.83 11.88
C THR A 212 7.28 -15.40 12.22
N SER A 213 8.08 -14.63 12.97
CA SER A 213 7.74 -13.29 13.42
C SER A 213 8.55 -12.23 12.69
N LEU A 214 7.86 -11.20 12.16
CA LEU A 214 8.49 -9.97 11.66
C LEU A 214 8.88 -9.01 12.80
N GLY A 215 8.44 -9.32 14.03
CA GLY A 215 8.61 -8.45 15.20
C GLY A 215 7.76 -7.18 15.10
N VAL A 216 8.26 -6.13 15.75
CA VAL A 216 7.64 -4.80 15.70
C VAL A 216 8.29 -3.98 14.59
N ILE A 217 7.44 -3.47 13.70
CA ILE A 217 7.79 -2.60 12.58
C ILE A 217 7.43 -1.17 12.98
N ARG A 218 8.44 -0.34 13.27
CA ARG A 218 8.21 1.04 13.69
C ARG A 218 8.19 1.96 12.48
N VAL A 219 7.04 2.62 12.25
CA VAL A 219 6.84 3.57 11.16
C VAL A 219 6.70 4.99 11.70
N PRO A 220 7.08 6.02 10.93
CA PRO A 220 6.85 7.41 11.33
C PRO A 220 5.36 7.71 11.44
N GLU A 221 5.01 8.70 12.25
CA GLU A 221 3.65 9.21 12.30
C GLU A 221 3.30 9.82 10.94
N ALA A 222 2.15 9.43 10.38
CA ALA A 222 1.62 10.14 9.22
C ALA A 222 1.25 11.57 9.65
N THR A 223 1.90 12.55 9.06
CA THR A 223 1.72 13.96 9.44
C THR A 223 0.37 14.53 9.03
N GLY A 224 -0.57 13.68 8.57
CA GLY A 224 -1.95 14.06 8.21
C GLY A 224 -2.05 15.04 7.02
N GLN A 225 -0.92 15.46 6.49
CA GLN A 225 -0.87 16.23 5.26
C GLN A 225 -0.88 15.23 4.10
N SER A 226 -1.87 15.34 3.23
CA SER A 226 -1.77 14.76 1.90
C SER A 226 -0.38 15.12 1.37
N VAL A 227 0.32 14.17 0.74
CA VAL A 227 1.65 14.45 0.18
C VAL A 227 1.56 15.75 -0.60
N ALA A 228 2.23 16.81 -0.09
CA ALA A 228 2.23 18.09 -0.76
C ALA A 228 2.77 17.87 -2.18
N HIS A 229 1.91 18.03 -3.16
CA HIS A 229 2.25 17.74 -4.53
C HIS A 229 1.98 18.96 -5.42
N LYS A 230 2.69 19.04 -6.50
CA LYS A 230 2.47 20.01 -7.56
C LYS A 230 1.47 19.47 -8.57
N ASN A 231 0.88 20.36 -9.36
CA ASN A 231 0.05 19.95 -10.49
C ASN A 231 0.89 19.19 -11.54
N LYS A 232 0.26 18.62 -12.54
CA LYS A 232 0.94 17.82 -13.58
C LYS A 232 1.98 18.56 -14.41
N TYR A 233 2.03 19.88 -14.31
CA TYR A 233 3.02 20.75 -14.98
C TYR A 233 4.17 21.13 -14.03
N GLY A 234 4.23 20.58 -12.81
CA GLY A 234 5.24 20.88 -11.80
C GLY A 234 5.09 22.24 -11.14
N ARG A 235 3.93 22.89 -11.25
CA ARG A 235 3.59 24.17 -10.63
C ARG A 235 2.71 23.97 -9.41
N ASP A 236 2.70 24.95 -8.53
CA ASP A 236 1.74 24.99 -7.44
C ASP A 236 0.30 25.16 -8.00
N TYR A 237 -0.69 24.70 -7.25
CA TYR A 237 -2.09 24.89 -7.62
C TYR A 237 -2.48 26.35 -7.43
N ASP A 238 -3.30 26.86 -8.35
CA ASP A 238 -3.86 28.20 -8.20
C ASP A 238 -4.72 28.26 -6.92
N GLN A 239 -4.54 29.32 -6.14
CA GLN A 239 -5.39 29.56 -4.97
C GLN A 239 -6.84 29.69 -5.45
N PRO A 240 -7.82 29.01 -4.80
CA PRO A 240 -9.22 29.23 -5.13
C PRO A 240 -9.54 30.70 -4.97
N THR A 241 -9.85 31.38 -6.06
CA THR A 241 -10.37 32.73 -5.95
C THR A 241 -11.76 32.67 -5.28
N PRO A 242 -12.04 33.49 -4.28
CA PRO A 242 -13.30 33.44 -3.52
C PRO A 242 -14.56 33.55 -4.40
N ASP A 243 -14.44 33.92 -5.65
CA ASP A 243 -15.52 34.24 -6.57
C ASP A 243 -15.56 33.37 -7.85
N SER A 244 -14.77 32.33 -7.93
CA SER A 244 -14.86 31.40 -9.07
C SER A 244 -16.04 30.44 -8.91
N SER A 245 -17.24 30.93 -9.18
CA SER A 245 -18.45 30.13 -9.44
C SER A 245 -18.31 29.31 -10.74
N VAL A 246 -17.22 28.56 -10.90
CA VAL A 246 -17.00 27.69 -12.07
C VAL A 246 -18.02 26.57 -12.14
N TYR A 247 -18.85 26.40 -11.11
CA TYR A 247 -19.88 25.36 -11.01
C TYR A 247 -21.20 25.92 -10.49
N THR A 248 -21.74 26.98 -11.08
CA THR A 248 -23.16 27.30 -10.93
C THR A 248 -23.97 26.17 -11.58
N LYS A 249 -24.85 25.53 -10.79
CA LYS A 249 -25.85 24.58 -11.29
C LYS A 249 -26.56 25.15 -12.52
N GLN A 250 -26.49 24.46 -13.64
CA GLN A 250 -27.52 24.49 -14.64
C GLN A 250 -28.63 23.52 -14.24
#